data_16c751426901a16849314fa64b2a6f84
#
_entry.id   16c751426901a16849314fa64b2a6f84
#
_cell.length_a   1.000
_cell.length_b   1.000
_cell.length_c   1.000
_cell.angle_alpha   90.00
_cell.angle_beta   90.00
_cell.angle_gamma   90.00
#
_symmetry.space_group_name_H-M   'P 1'
#
loop_
_entity.id
_entity.type
_entity.pdbx_description
1 polymer ?
#
loop_
_entity_poly.entity_id
_entity_poly.type
_entity_poly.pdbx_seq_one_letter_code
_entity_poly.pdbx_strand_id
1 'polypeptide(L)'
;MSKLKPDEVEILDLGMDGSKRCLSLGVQLTLQATYLTPDLPEPVRDTLRDWTTWQQRTEITVERAIRSPIQAPMFNATLLALGAHVVFFEEETGESPLAGYMSRVDKKRGKLRAVRIPIEVPGRLWGEAHVSRTPADKPIVAAIAVVDLKSDHVVRARLGLTGTWHETARLAEAAELLIGGPLTEENIGEVIKAVEAEVSPKGDYLGSETYRRKMAGLLARRALEVCRKGTTAQ
;
A
#
# COMPACT_ATOMS: atom_id res chain seq x y z
N MET A 1 27.06 5.43 -2.72
CA MET A 1 25.80 5.14 -2.03
C MET A 1 25.46 6.35 -1.16
N SER A 2 24.32 6.98 -1.42
CA SER A 2 23.88 8.13 -0.62
C SER A 2 23.67 7.71 0.83
N LYS A 3 24.20 8.52 1.76
CA LYS A 3 24.03 8.31 3.20
C LYS A 3 22.84 9.13 3.70
N LEU A 4 21.63 8.88 3.13
CA LEU A 4 20.41 9.52 3.59
C LEU A 4 20.32 9.45 5.11
N LYS A 5 20.12 10.58 5.77
CA LYS A 5 19.85 10.59 7.20
C LYS A 5 18.40 10.16 7.49
N PRO A 6 18.12 9.67 8.70
CA PRO A 6 16.78 9.15 9.03
C PRO A 6 15.65 10.19 9.00
N ASP A 7 15.99 11.47 8.99
CA ASP A 7 15.09 12.63 8.96
C ASP A 7 15.09 13.38 7.63
N GLU A 8 15.72 12.82 6.59
CA GLU A 8 15.83 13.42 5.26
C GLU A 8 14.93 12.74 4.23
N VAL A 9 14.65 13.47 3.14
CA VAL A 9 13.98 12.96 1.93
C VAL A 9 14.97 13.05 0.79
N GLU A 10 15.02 12.04 -0.05
CA GLU A 10 15.87 12.01 -1.24
C GLU A 10 15.15 11.35 -2.42
N ILE A 11 15.35 11.92 -3.60
CA ILE A 11 14.96 11.27 -4.85
C ILE A 11 16.19 10.60 -5.43
N LEU A 12 16.07 9.31 -5.70
CA LEU A 12 17.16 8.49 -6.22
C LEU A 12 16.83 8.05 -7.65
N ASP A 13 17.80 8.22 -8.55
CA ASP A 13 17.73 7.67 -9.92
C ASP A 13 18.05 6.16 -9.90
N LEU A 14 17.30 5.43 -9.09
CA LEU A 14 17.39 3.98 -8.96
C LEU A 14 16.12 3.37 -9.54
N GLY A 15 16.29 2.55 -10.57
CA GLY A 15 15.20 1.77 -11.14
C GLY A 15 14.68 0.75 -10.12
N MET A 16 13.39 0.84 -9.83
CA MET A 16 12.70 -0.01 -8.87
C MET A 16 11.32 -0.34 -9.42
N ASP A 17 10.99 -1.61 -9.52
CA ASP A 17 9.63 -2.01 -9.93
C ASP A 17 9.11 -1.34 -11.23
N GLY A 18 9.99 -1.19 -12.22
CA GLY A 18 9.64 -0.55 -13.51
C GLY A 18 9.67 0.98 -13.51
N SER A 19 9.91 1.62 -12.37
CA SER A 19 10.21 3.05 -12.29
C SER A 19 11.66 3.33 -12.63
N LYS A 20 11.93 4.55 -13.08
CA LYS A 20 13.31 5.04 -13.22
C LYS A 20 13.82 5.71 -11.97
N ARG A 21 12.91 6.13 -11.09
CA ARG A 21 13.20 6.91 -9.88
C ARG A 21 12.45 6.37 -8.68
N CYS A 22 13.00 6.54 -7.52
CA CYS A 22 12.30 6.27 -6.26
C CYS A 22 12.46 7.43 -5.28
N LEU A 23 11.39 7.67 -4.50
CA LEU A 23 11.39 8.57 -3.37
C LEU A 23 11.84 7.80 -2.13
N SER A 24 12.90 8.24 -1.49
CA SER A 24 13.43 7.67 -0.25
C SER A 24 13.04 8.56 0.93
N LEU A 25 12.23 8.04 1.82
CA LEU A 25 11.76 8.72 3.03
C LEU A 25 12.55 8.18 4.23
N GLY A 26 13.26 9.05 4.93
CA GLY A 26 13.91 8.70 6.18
C GLY A 26 12.89 8.27 7.24
N VAL A 27 13.18 7.24 8.00
CA VAL A 27 12.19 6.61 8.90
C VAL A 27 11.82 7.47 10.12
N GLN A 28 12.63 8.47 10.45
CA GLN A 28 12.35 9.42 11.54
C GLN A 28 11.46 10.59 11.10
N LEU A 29 11.20 10.74 9.80
CA LEU A 29 10.23 11.71 9.32
C LEU A 29 8.86 11.45 9.96
N THR A 30 8.20 12.51 10.42
CA THR A 30 6.80 12.42 10.80
C THR A 30 5.93 12.22 9.57
N LEU A 31 4.74 11.67 9.74
CA LEU A 31 3.78 11.56 8.65
C LEU A 31 3.38 12.96 8.13
N GLN A 32 3.48 14.02 8.97
CA GLN A 32 3.25 15.40 8.54
C GLN A 32 4.37 15.91 7.62
N ALA A 33 5.63 15.64 7.94
CA ALA A 33 6.75 15.97 7.08
C ALA A 33 6.68 15.19 5.75
N THR A 34 6.30 13.91 5.83
CA THR A 34 6.03 13.08 4.65
C THR A 34 4.92 13.68 3.78
N TYR A 35 3.78 14.07 4.38
CA TYR A 35 2.65 14.68 3.67
C TYR A 35 3.05 15.96 2.90
N LEU A 36 3.96 16.74 3.46
CA LEU A 36 4.45 17.99 2.87
C LEU A 36 5.56 17.80 1.83
N THR A 37 6.02 16.58 1.61
CA THR A 37 7.06 16.28 0.61
C THR A 37 6.52 16.56 -0.81
N PRO A 38 7.20 17.40 -1.64
CA PRO A 38 6.69 17.81 -2.95
C PRO A 38 6.38 16.64 -3.89
N ASP A 39 7.31 15.70 -4.02
CA ASP A 39 7.23 14.57 -4.96
C ASP A 39 6.56 13.33 -4.37
N LEU A 40 5.80 13.49 -3.28
CA LEU A 40 5.07 12.38 -2.67
C LEU A 40 4.01 11.86 -3.65
N PRO A 41 3.97 10.55 -3.94
CA PRO A 41 2.91 9.97 -4.77
C PRO A 41 1.52 10.32 -4.27
N GLU A 42 0.63 10.69 -5.20
CA GLU A 42 -0.74 11.09 -4.89
C GLU A 42 -1.48 10.11 -3.98
N PRO A 43 -1.46 8.77 -4.22
CA PRO A 43 -2.13 7.82 -3.33
C PRO A 43 -1.62 7.88 -1.88
N VAL A 44 -0.33 8.17 -1.66
CA VAL A 44 0.20 8.34 -0.30
C VAL A 44 -0.28 9.64 0.33
N ARG A 45 -0.28 10.72 -0.46
CA ARG A 45 -0.74 12.04 -0.01
C ARG A 45 -2.21 12.00 0.38
N ASP A 46 -3.06 11.42 -0.48
CA ASP A 46 -4.50 11.29 -0.23
C ASP A 46 -4.77 10.41 0.99
N THR A 47 -4.09 9.28 1.10
CA THR A 47 -4.19 8.42 2.29
C THR A 47 -3.84 9.17 3.58
N LEU A 48 -2.77 9.97 3.59
CA LEU A 48 -2.39 10.75 4.78
C LEU A 48 -3.40 11.87 5.07
N ARG A 49 -3.95 12.51 4.03
CA ARG A 49 -4.98 13.56 4.19
C ARG A 49 -6.26 13.00 4.79
N ASP A 50 -6.75 11.90 4.24
CA ASP A 50 -8.11 11.42 4.47
C ASP A 50 -8.20 10.46 5.68
N TRP A 51 -7.12 9.73 6.00
CA TRP A 51 -7.11 8.67 7.02
C TRP A 51 -6.28 8.96 8.26
N THR A 52 -5.71 10.18 8.37
CA THR A 52 -4.97 10.57 9.57
C THR A 52 -5.34 11.99 9.97
N THR A 53 -5.49 12.20 11.26
CA THR A 53 -5.67 13.55 11.81
C THR A 53 -4.36 14.32 11.79
N TRP A 54 -4.42 15.65 11.88
CA TRP A 54 -3.22 16.48 11.99
C TRP A 54 -2.35 16.06 13.18
N GLN A 55 -2.95 15.78 14.33
CA GLN A 55 -2.23 15.31 15.52
C GLN A 55 -1.51 14.00 15.24
N GLN A 56 -2.19 13.00 14.66
CA GLN A 56 -1.55 11.74 14.31
C GLN A 56 -0.37 11.95 13.35
N ARG A 57 -0.52 12.81 12.34
CA ARG A 57 0.58 13.09 11.41
C ARG A 57 1.79 13.74 12.06
N THR A 58 1.60 14.58 13.07
CA THR A 58 2.72 15.25 13.77
C THR A 58 3.42 14.36 14.79
N GLU A 59 2.72 13.37 15.34
CA GLU A 59 3.25 12.48 16.40
C GLU A 59 3.83 11.16 15.85
N ILE A 60 3.27 10.65 14.73
CA ILE A 60 3.67 9.36 14.19
C ILE A 60 4.78 9.54 13.16
N THR A 61 5.90 8.83 13.35
CA THR A 61 6.97 8.73 12.35
C THR A 61 6.70 7.59 11.36
N VAL A 62 7.38 7.63 10.21
CA VAL A 62 7.33 6.55 9.21
C VAL A 62 7.72 5.21 9.84
N GLU A 63 8.78 5.17 10.68
CA GLU A 63 9.17 3.95 11.40
C GLU A 63 8.06 3.44 12.30
N ARG A 64 7.45 4.34 13.08
CA ARG A 64 6.38 3.98 14.00
C ARG A 64 5.14 3.45 13.26
N ALA A 65 4.78 4.05 12.13
CA ALA A 65 3.69 3.60 11.29
C ALA A 65 3.92 2.16 10.76
N ILE A 66 5.16 1.84 10.34
CA ILE A 66 5.51 0.52 9.83
C ILE A 66 5.62 -0.53 10.95
N ARG A 67 6.27 -0.19 12.07
CA ARG A 67 6.47 -1.12 13.19
C ARG A 67 5.19 -1.38 13.98
N SER A 68 4.26 -0.43 13.97
CA SER A 68 2.94 -0.51 14.60
C SER A 68 1.84 -0.20 13.59
N PRO A 69 1.56 -1.10 12.64
CA PRO A 69 0.69 -0.84 11.49
C PRO A 69 -0.73 -0.39 11.87
N ILE A 70 -1.21 -0.74 13.06
CA ILE A 70 -2.52 -0.34 13.57
C ILE A 70 -2.68 1.19 13.73
N GLN A 71 -1.57 1.92 13.81
CA GLN A 71 -1.61 3.38 13.94
C GLN A 71 -1.94 4.09 12.63
N ALA A 72 -1.51 3.51 11.50
CA ALA A 72 -1.74 4.06 10.17
C ALA A 72 -1.98 2.91 9.15
N PRO A 73 -3.09 2.15 9.29
CA PRO A 73 -3.33 0.95 8.46
C PRO A 73 -3.40 1.27 6.97
N MET A 74 -4.09 2.35 6.61
CA MET A 74 -4.23 2.78 5.22
C MET A 74 -2.90 3.19 4.61
N PHE A 75 -2.07 3.94 5.33
CA PHE A 75 -0.73 4.31 4.90
C PHE A 75 0.13 3.07 4.58
N ASN A 76 0.09 2.05 5.45
CA ASN A 76 0.81 0.81 5.20
C ASN A 76 0.26 0.04 3.99
N ALA A 77 -1.07 -0.07 3.85
CA ALA A 77 -1.68 -0.73 2.68
C ALA A 77 -1.33 -0.01 1.38
N THR A 78 -1.29 1.33 1.38
CA THR A 78 -0.87 2.13 0.23
C THR A 78 0.61 1.90 -0.12
N LEU A 79 1.50 1.91 0.86
CA LEU A 79 2.92 1.61 0.64
C LEU A 79 3.13 0.19 0.09
N LEU A 80 2.38 -0.78 0.61
CA LEU A 80 2.40 -2.16 0.10
C LEU A 80 1.94 -2.23 -1.35
N ALA A 81 0.81 -1.59 -1.69
CA ALA A 81 0.28 -1.57 -3.05
C ALA A 81 1.21 -0.84 -4.03
N LEU A 82 1.89 0.22 -3.62
CA LEU A 82 2.90 0.90 -4.41
C LEU A 82 4.19 0.09 -4.60
N GLY A 83 4.37 -0.98 -3.85
CA GLY A 83 5.57 -1.80 -3.89
C GLY A 83 6.75 -1.16 -3.19
N ALA A 84 6.52 -0.52 -2.08
CA ALA A 84 7.58 0.10 -1.29
C ALA A 84 8.55 -0.94 -0.72
N HIS A 85 9.79 -0.50 -0.51
CA HIS A 85 10.86 -1.27 0.11
C HIS A 85 11.33 -0.60 1.40
N VAL A 86 11.85 -1.39 2.32
CA VAL A 86 12.56 -0.91 3.50
C VAL A 86 14.06 -1.02 3.30
N VAL A 87 14.79 -0.01 3.75
CA VAL A 87 16.25 0.05 3.74
C VAL A 87 16.74 -0.03 5.17
N PHE A 88 17.73 -0.86 5.41
CA PHE A 88 18.33 -1.06 6.73
C PHE A 88 19.60 -0.24 6.90
N PHE A 89 20.00 0.00 8.17
CA PHE A 89 21.28 0.61 8.47
C PHE A 89 22.44 -0.34 8.21
N GLU A 90 22.25 -1.61 8.47
CA GLU A 90 23.23 -2.66 8.24
C GLU A 90 23.35 -2.91 6.72
N GLU A 91 24.53 -2.65 6.16
CA GLU A 91 24.79 -2.80 4.71
C GLU A 91 24.61 -4.26 4.24
N GLU A 92 24.85 -5.23 5.11
CA GLU A 92 24.66 -6.66 4.81
C GLU A 92 23.19 -7.03 4.59
N THR A 93 22.26 -6.33 5.25
CA THR A 93 20.81 -6.56 5.11
C THR A 93 20.22 -5.82 3.91
N GLY A 94 20.87 -4.73 3.49
CA GLY A 94 20.55 -3.99 2.28
C GLY A 94 19.14 -3.42 2.25
N GLU A 95 18.36 -3.93 1.31
CA GLU A 95 16.99 -3.51 1.01
C GLU A 95 16.07 -4.75 0.91
N SER A 96 14.83 -4.62 1.35
CA SER A 96 13.83 -5.69 1.30
C SER A 96 12.46 -5.14 0.93
N PRO A 97 11.63 -5.86 0.15
CA PRO A 97 10.24 -5.48 -0.04
C PRO A 97 9.51 -5.29 1.30
N LEU A 98 8.73 -4.20 1.39
CA LEU A 98 7.97 -3.90 2.62
C LEU A 98 7.01 -5.04 2.97
N ALA A 99 6.41 -5.70 1.97
CA ALA A 99 5.52 -6.84 2.18
C ALA A 99 6.24 -7.98 2.93
N GLY A 100 7.44 -8.35 2.48
CA GLY A 100 8.26 -9.36 3.15
C GLY A 100 8.72 -8.93 4.56
N TYR A 101 8.98 -7.63 4.76
CA TYR A 101 9.31 -7.11 6.08
C TYR A 101 8.11 -7.17 7.05
N MET A 102 6.92 -6.81 6.60
CA MET A 102 5.71 -6.79 7.44
C MET A 102 5.18 -8.19 7.77
N SER A 103 5.35 -9.17 6.87
CA SER A 103 4.92 -10.54 7.10
C SER A 103 5.85 -11.35 8.02
N ARG A 104 7.06 -10.86 8.31
CA ARG A 104 7.99 -11.56 9.21
C ARG A 104 7.46 -11.59 10.63
N VAL A 105 7.25 -12.79 11.15
CA VAL A 105 6.90 -13.05 12.55
C VAL A 105 8.11 -12.82 13.47
N ASP A 106 9.30 -12.78 12.91
CA ASP A 106 10.55 -12.73 13.65
C ASP A 106 10.80 -11.33 14.24
N LYS A 107 10.96 -11.27 15.57
CA LYS A 107 11.11 -10.03 16.34
C LYS A 107 12.43 -9.28 16.10
N LYS A 108 13.42 -9.91 15.45
CA LYS A 108 14.69 -9.28 15.06
C LYS A 108 14.56 -8.56 13.72
N ARG A 109 13.67 -7.58 13.68
CA ARG A 109 13.61 -6.64 12.56
C ARG A 109 14.82 -5.69 12.69
N GLY A 110 15.70 -5.70 11.71
CA GLY A 110 16.88 -4.82 11.69
C GLY A 110 16.52 -3.34 11.88
N LYS A 111 17.50 -2.51 12.14
CA LYS A 111 17.33 -1.07 12.32
C LYS A 111 17.01 -0.41 10.98
N LEU A 112 15.79 0.12 10.84
CA LEU A 112 15.35 0.77 9.61
C LEU A 112 16.02 2.13 9.44
N ARG A 113 16.36 2.45 8.19
CA ARG A 113 16.95 3.71 7.78
C ARG A 113 16.00 4.54 6.95
N ALA A 114 15.37 3.92 5.94
CA ALA A 114 14.47 4.60 5.02
C ALA A 114 13.40 3.65 4.48
N VAL A 115 12.37 4.24 3.89
CA VAL A 115 11.40 3.59 3.01
C VAL A 115 11.55 4.15 1.61
N ARG A 116 11.69 3.29 0.61
CA ARG A 116 11.74 3.67 -0.80
C ARG A 116 10.43 3.37 -1.48
N ILE A 117 9.91 4.33 -2.22
CA ILE A 117 8.66 4.24 -2.95
C ILE A 117 8.96 4.45 -4.44
N PRO A 118 8.60 3.52 -5.34
CA PRO A 118 8.73 3.72 -6.78
C PRO A 118 7.85 4.89 -7.23
N ILE A 119 8.46 5.89 -7.90
CA ILE A 119 7.77 7.05 -8.47
C ILE A 119 7.95 7.07 -9.99
N GLU A 120 7.12 7.85 -10.70
CA GLU A 120 7.20 8.00 -12.15
C GLU A 120 7.13 6.64 -12.90
N VAL A 121 6.22 5.78 -12.50
CA VAL A 121 5.97 4.51 -13.19
C VAL A 121 4.99 4.74 -14.33
N PRO A 122 5.43 4.58 -15.59
CA PRO A 122 4.54 4.76 -16.74
C PRO A 122 3.36 3.79 -16.71
N GLY A 123 2.17 4.29 -17.05
CA GLY A 123 0.95 3.47 -17.11
C GLY A 123 0.43 3.01 -15.74
N ARG A 124 0.91 3.62 -14.64
CA ARG A 124 0.42 3.32 -13.29
C ARG A 124 -0.94 3.94 -13.07
N LEU A 125 -1.87 3.10 -12.65
CA LEU A 125 -3.21 3.45 -12.20
C LEU A 125 -3.37 3.02 -10.75
N TRP A 126 -4.20 3.74 -10.01
CA TRP A 126 -4.52 3.39 -8.65
C TRP A 126 -5.99 3.67 -8.31
N GLY A 127 -6.50 2.96 -7.33
CA GLY A 127 -7.85 3.15 -6.83
C GLY A 127 -7.96 2.71 -5.38
N GLU A 128 -8.87 3.34 -4.67
CA GLU A 128 -9.16 3.06 -3.27
C GLU A 128 -10.66 2.82 -3.09
N ALA A 129 -11.00 1.91 -2.20
CA ALA A 129 -12.35 1.73 -1.70
C ALA A 129 -12.33 1.25 -0.25
N HIS A 130 -13.27 1.71 0.55
CA HIS A 130 -13.33 1.39 1.96
C HIS A 130 -14.77 1.32 2.47
N VAL A 131 -14.93 0.75 3.64
CA VAL A 131 -16.13 0.83 4.46
C VAL A 131 -15.75 1.18 5.89
N SER A 132 -16.36 2.20 6.43
CA SER A 132 -16.24 2.67 7.80
C SER A 132 -17.61 2.91 8.40
N ARG A 133 -17.70 3.03 9.71
CA ARG A 133 -18.97 3.32 10.41
C ARG A 133 -19.41 4.75 10.19
N THR A 134 -18.46 5.67 10.27
CA THR A 134 -18.62 7.09 9.93
C THR A 134 -17.44 7.53 9.07
N PRO A 135 -17.54 8.65 8.34
CA PRO A 135 -16.44 9.17 7.54
C PRO A 135 -15.16 9.48 8.34
N ALA A 136 -15.28 9.72 9.64
CA ALA A 136 -14.16 10.02 10.53
C ALA A 136 -13.53 8.77 11.18
N ASP A 137 -14.18 7.61 11.08
CA ASP A 137 -13.71 6.37 11.68
C ASP A 137 -12.66 5.70 10.79
N LYS A 138 -11.73 4.98 11.43
CA LYS A 138 -10.84 4.07 10.70
C LYS A 138 -11.66 3.04 9.92
N PRO A 139 -11.21 2.64 8.73
CA PRO A 139 -11.91 1.65 7.92
C PRO A 139 -12.06 0.33 8.69
N ILE A 140 -13.24 -0.28 8.59
CA ILE A 140 -13.48 -1.66 9.01
C ILE A 140 -12.76 -2.62 8.06
N VAL A 141 -12.90 -2.34 6.75
CA VAL A 141 -12.19 -2.99 5.66
C VAL A 141 -11.88 -1.93 4.61
N ALA A 142 -10.69 -1.97 4.03
CA ALA A 142 -10.34 -1.16 2.88
C ALA A 142 -9.47 -1.92 1.90
N ALA A 143 -9.50 -1.46 0.65
CA ALA A 143 -8.74 -1.99 -0.47
C ALA A 143 -8.07 -0.83 -1.22
N ILE A 144 -6.78 -0.97 -1.51
CA ILE A 144 -6.01 -0.07 -2.36
C ILE A 144 -5.41 -0.92 -3.48
N ALA A 145 -5.83 -0.63 -4.71
CA ALA A 145 -5.31 -1.28 -5.91
C ALA A 145 -4.30 -0.38 -6.59
N VAL A 146 -3.19 -0.95 -7.03
CA VAL A 146 -2.22 -0.31 -7.93
C VAL A 146 -1.97 -1.27 -9.09
N VAL A 147 -2.18 -0.78 -10.31
CA VAL A 147 -2.04 -1.54 -11.54
C VAL A 147 -1.12 -0.78 -12.49
N ASP A 148 -0.08 -1.43 -12.96
CA ASP A 148 0.83 -0.89 -13.96
C ASP A 148 0.49 -1.53 -15.32
N LEU A 149 0.17 -0.71 -16.33
CA LEU A 149 -0.19 -1.13 -17.69
C LEU A 149 0.94 -0.88 -18.67
N LYS A 150 1.06 -1.77 -19.65
CA LYS A 150 1.87 -1.59 -20.85
C LYS A 150 1.10 -2.13 -22.05
N SER A 151 0.81 -1.27 -23.03
CA SER A 151 0.03 -1.63 -24.22
C SER A 151 -1.28 -2.36 -23.85
N ASP A 152 -2.05 -1.77 -22.96
CA ASP A 152 -3.34 -2.28 -22.44
C ASP A 152 -3.30 -3.61 -21.67
N HIS A 153 -2.12 -4.16 -21.41
CA HIS A 153 -1.96 -5.36 -20.61
C HIS A 153 -1.39 -5.01 -19.23
N VAL A 154 -1.89 -5.69 -18.23
CA VAL A 154 -1.41 -5.57 -16.85
C VAL A 154 -0.04 -6.23 -16.76
N VAL A 155 1.00 -5.43 -16.50
CA VAL A 155 2.35 -5.94 -16.26
C VAL A 155 2.63 -6.13 -14.78
N ARG A 156 1.85 -5.45 -13.93
CA ARG A 156 1.91 -5.59 -12.48
C ARG A 156 0.58 -5.20 -11.87
N ALA A 157 0.12 -5.97 -10.90
CA ALA A 157 -1.03 -5.64 -10.07
C ALA A 157 -0.71 -5.92 -8.61
N ARG A 158 -1.10 -5.01 -7.73
CA ARG A 158 -1.00 -5.18 -6.28
C ARG A 158 -2.28 -4.68 -5.64
N LEU A 159 -2.74 -5.41 -4.65
CA LEU A 159 -3.95 -5.11 -3.89
C LEU A 159 -3.62 -5.14 -2.40
N GLY A 160 -3.46 -3.97 -1.80
CA GLY A 160 -3.28 -3.81 -0.36
C GLY A 160 -4.63 -3.81 0.35
N LEU A 161 -4.81 -4.69 1.32
CA LEU A 161 -6.06 -4.80 2.09
C LEU A 161 -5.82 -4.54 3.57
N THR A 162 -6.82 -3.96 4.25
CA THR A 162 -6.86 -3.80 5.71
C THR A 162 -8.12 -4.42 6.28
N GLY A 163 -8.03 -4.92 7.54
CA GLY A 163 -9.18 -5.51 8.25
C GLY A 163 -9.63 -6.88 7.75
N THR A 164 -8.78 -7.56 6.97
CA THR A 164 -9.06 -8.81 6.26
C THR A 164 -8.22 -10.00 6.71
N TRP A 165 -7.18 -9.76 7.52
CA TRP A 165 -6.36 -10.78 8.18
C TRP A 165 -6.07 -10.39 9.62
N HIS A 166 -5.30 -11.22 10.29
CA HIS A 166 -4.78 -10.89 11.62
C HIS A 166 -3.80 -9.70 11.57
N GLU A 167 -3.02 -9.63 10.49
CA GLU A 167 -2.17 -8.47 10.18
C GLU A 167 -3.03 -7.27 9.83
N THR A 168 -2.59 -6.10 10.26
CA THR A 168 -3.34 -4.85 10.05
C THR A 168 -3.44 -4.45 8.58
N ALA A 169 -2.38 -4.73 7.79
CA ALA A 169 -2.35 -4.50 6.34
C ALA A 169 -1.51 -5.60 5.67
N ARG A 170 -2.00 -6.12 4.54
CA ARG A 170 -1.33 -7.16 3.75
C ARG A 170 -1.67 -7.03 2.27
N LEU A 171 -0.78 -7.53 1.39
CA LEU A 171 -1.08 -7.74 -0.03
C LEU A 171 -1.90 -9.01 -0.21
N ALA A 172 -2.92 -8.94 -1.07
CA ALA A 172 -3.62 -10.11 -1.58
C ALA A 172 -2.87 -10.68 -2.78
N GLU A 173 -2.53 -11.97 -2.73
CA GLU A 173 -1.87 -12.69 -3.81
C GLU A 173 -2.80 -12.82 -5.04
N ALA A 174 -4.11 -12.84 -4.81
CA ALA A 174 -5.14 -12.88 -5.84
C ALA A 174 -4.98 -11.78 -6.93
N ALA A 175 -4.36 -10.66 -6.62
CA ALA A 175 -4.11 -9.59 -7.60
C ALA A 175 -3.20 -10.05 -8.77
N GLU A 176 -2.36 -11.05 -8.57
CA GLU A 176 -1.46 -11.58 -9.60
C GLU A 176 -2.21 -12.23 -10.76
N LEU A 177 -3.46 -12.65 -10.57
CA LEU A 177 -4.33 -13.18 -11.63
C LEU A 177 -4.57 -12.18 -12.78
N LEU A 178 -4.37 -10.88 -12.53
CA LEU A 178 -4.51 -9.86 -13.58
C LEU A 178 -3.29 -9.79 -14.51
N ILE A 179 -2.12 -10.29 -14.09
CA ILE A 179 -0.86 -10.09 -14.81
C ILE A 179 -0.88 -10.84 -16.15
N GLY A 180 -0.51 -10.14 -17.22
CA GLY A 180 -0.45 -10.65 -18.59
C GLY A 180 -1.75 -10.50 -19.38
N GLY A 181 -2.87 -10.17 -18.72
CA GLY A 181 -4.17 -9.95 -19.35
C GLY A 181 -4.60 -8.48 -19.37
N PRO A 182 -5.69 -8.16 -20.08
CA PRO A 182 -6.30 -6.84 -20.04
C PRO A 182 -7.07 -6.65 -18.72
N LEU A 183 -7.22 -5.40 -18.29
CA LEU A 183 -7.99 -5.05 -17.09
C LEU A 183 -9.50 -5.01 -17.41
N THR A 184 -10.11 -6.18 -17.62
CA THR A 184 -11.53 -6.34 -17.94
C THR A 184 -12.38 -6.61 -16.70
N GLU A 185 -13.68 -6.43 -16.82
CA GLU A 185 -14.63 -6.76 -15.75
C GLU A 185 -14.63 -8.26 -15.40
N GLU A 186 -14.43 -9.11 -16.40
CA GLU A 186 -14.35 -10.57 -16.23
C GLU A 186 -13.12 -10.95 -15.39
N ASN A 187 -11.93 -10.46 -15.77
CA ASN A 187 -10.68 -10.72 -15.05
C ASN A 187 -10.75 -10.16 -13.62
N ILE A 188 -11.33 -8.98 -13.43
CA ILE A 188 -11.60 -8.44 -12.09
C ILE A 188 -12.51 -9.39 -11.32
N GLY A 189 -13.56 -9.93 -11.95
CA GLY A 189 -14.47 -10.90 -11.33
C GLY A 189 -13.78 -12.15 -10.79
N GLU A 190 -12.75 -12.64 -11.46
CA GLU A 190 -11.93 -13.77 -11.01
C GLU A 190 -11.09 -13.41 -9.78
N VAL A 191 -10.45 -12.24 -9.81
CA VAL A 191 -9.69 -11.73 -8.65
C VAL A 191 -10.58 -11.63 -7.41
N ILE A 192 -11.83 -11.15 -7.55
CA ILE A 192 -12.73 -11.01 -6.42
C ILE A 192 -13.01 -12.34 -5.74
N LYS A 193 -13.32 -13.38 -6.54
CA LYS A 193 -13.53 -14.74 -6.01
C LYS A 193 -12.29 -15.25 -5.27
N ALA A 194 -11.11 -15.02 -5.84
CA ALA A 194 -9.86 -15.42 -5.24
C ALA A 194 -9.57 -14.63 -3.93
N VAL A 195 -9.83 -13.32 -3.90
CA VAL A 195 -9.72 -12.50 -2.68
C VAL A 195 -10.62 -13.03 -1.57
N GLU A 196 -11.90 -13.33 -1.87
CA GLU A 196 -12.84 -13.87 -0.88
C GLU A 196 -12.39 -15.23 -0.32
N ALA A 197 -11.73 -16.04 -1.13
CA ALA A 197 -11.17 -17.32 -0.70
C ALA A 197 -9.88 -17.17 0.11
N GLU A 198 -9.04 -16.20 -0.25
CA GLU A 198 -7.72 -15.97 0.37
C GLU A 198 -7.82 -15.34 1.76
N VAL A 199 -8.74 -14.39 1.96
CA VAL A 199 -8.79 -13.61 3.19
C VAL A 199 -9.30 -14.42 4.38
N SER A 200 -8.71 -14.18 5.55
CA SER A 200 -9.05 -14.84 6.82
C SER A 200 -9.23 -13.81 7.95
N PRO A 201 -10.29 -12.98 7.86
CA PRO A 201 -10.53 -11.95 8.85
C PRO A 201 -10.98 -12.54 10.19
N LYS A 202 -10.70 -11.81 11.29
CA LYS A 202 -11.36 -12.02 12.57
C LYS A 202 -12.57 -11.13 12.69
N GLY A 203 -13.67 -11.68 13.18
CA GLY A 203 -14.85 -10.92 13.57
C GLY A 203 -14.61 -10.11 14.84
N ASP A 204 -15.25 -8.96 14.92
CA ASP A 204 -15.33 -8.12 16.11
C ASP A 204 -16.68 -7.39 16.17
N TYR A 205 -16.82 -6.42 17.09
CA TYR A 205 -18.05 -5.62 17.24
C TYR A 205 -18.36 -4.73 16.01
N LEU A 206 -17.41 -4.51 15.12
CA LEU A 206 -17.58 -3.72 13.89
C LEU A 206 -18.05 -4.56 12.72
N GLY A 207 -17.76 -5.85 12.72
CA GLY A 207 -18.19 -6.74 11.63
C GLY A 207 -17.79 -8.20 11.86
N SER A 208 -18.69 -9.10 11.45
CA SER A 208 -18.40 -10.54 11.47
C SER A 208 -17.35 -10.93 10.45
N GLU A 209 -16.75 -12.11 10.60
CA GLU A 209 -15.81 -12.68 9.62
C GLU A 209 -16.43 -12.76 8.22
N THR A 210 -17.67 -13.22 8.12
CA THR A 210 -18.39 -13.31 6.84
C THR A 210 -18.60 -11.95 6.21
N TYR A 211 -18.95 -10.94 7.01
CA TYR A 211 -19.10 -9.56 6.55
C TYR A 211 -17.78 -9.02 5.99
N ARG A 212 -16.70 -9.13 6.77
CA ARG A 212 -15.37 -8.64 6.36
C ARG A 212 -14.87 -9.33 5.10
N ARG A 213 -15.09 -10.64 4.95
CA ARG A 213 -14.75 -11.42 3.76
C ARG A 213 -15.48 -10.90 2.51
N LYS A 214 -16.79 -10.72 2.59
CA LYS A 214 -17.58 -10.16 1.49
C LYS A 214 -17.18 -8.73 1.17
N MET A 215 -16.92 -7.90 2.19
CA MET A 215 -16.46 -6.54 1.98
C MET A 215 -15.08 -6.50 1.32
N ALA A 216 -14.16 -7.40 1.66
CA ALA A 216 -12.87 -7.50 1.01
C ALA A 216 -13.02 -7.66 -0.52
N GLY A 217 -13.85 -8.61 -0.98
CA GLY A 217 -14.13 -8.81 -2.39
C GLY A 217 -14.80 -7.59 -3.03
N LEU A 218 -15.84 -7.04 -2.41
CA LEU A 218 -16.56 -5.88 -2.94
C LEU A 218 -15.67 -4.64 -3.07
N LEU A 219 -14.83 -4.37 -2.06
CA LEU A 219 -13.96 -3.20 -2.05
C LEU A 219 -12.78 -3.39 -2.99
N ALA A 220 -12.24 -4.60 -3.12
CA ALA A 220 -11.26 -4.95 -4.13
C ALA A 220 -11.80 -4.68 -5.54
N ARG A 221 -13.04 -5.09 -5.83
CA ARG A 221 -13.72 -4.76 -7.09
C ARG A 221 -13.76 -3.26 -7.34
N ARG A 222 -14.27 -2.49 -6.37
CA ARG A 222 -14.39 -1.04 -6.50
C ARG A 222 -13.06 -0.35 -6.76
N ALA A 223 -12.01 -0.73 -6.03
CA ALA A 223 -10.67 -0.19 -6.21
C ALA A 223 -10.11 -0.50 -7.61
N LEU A 224 -10.27 -1.74 -8.10
CA LEU A 224 -9.86 -2.15 -9.44
C LEU A 224 -10.69 -1.49 -10.55
N GLU A 225 -11.99 -1.26 -10.33
CA GLU A 225 -12.86 -0.53 -11.27
C GLU A 225 -12.45 0.94 -11.40
N VAL A 226 -11.94 1.58 -10.34
CA VAL A 226 -11.36 2.93 -10.44
C VAL A 226 -10.14 2.90 -11.36
N CYS A 227 -9.23 1.92 -11.22
CA CYS A 227 -8.11 1.73 -12.13
C CYS A 227 -8.60 1.54 -13.57
N ARG A 228 -9.59 0.67 -13.80
CA ARG A 228 -10.15 0.40 -15.15
C ARG A 228 -10.74 1.64 -15.82
N LYS A 229 -11.44 2.48 -15.07
CA LYS A 229 -11.98 3.75 -15.59
C LYS A 229 -10.88 4.73 -15.97
N GLY A 230 -9.76 4.75 -15.25
CA GLY A 230 -8.58 5.54 -15.59
C GLY A 230 -7.95 5.12 -16.92
N THR A 231 -8.07 3.85 -17.32
CA THR A 231 -7.61 3.35 -18.63
C THR A 231 -8.44 3.94 -19.79
N THR A 232 -9.73 4.21 -19.56
CA THR A 232 -10.65 4.69 -20.63
C THR A 232 -10.54 6.21 -20.84
N ALA A 233 -9.85 6.93 -19.94
CA ALA A 233 -9.72 8.39 -19.95
C ALA A 233 -8.36 8.88 -20.49
N GLN A 234 -7.44 7.98 -20.84
CA GLN A 234 -6.16 8.25 -21.49
C GLN A 234 -6.24 7.96 -23.00
#